data_e0740df7557ad90b7cc78c507b3ebb3e
#
_entry.id   e0740df7557ad90b7cc78c507b3ebb3e
#
_cell.length_a   1.000
_cell.length_b   1.000
_cell.length_c   1.000
_cell.angle_alpha   90.00
_cell.angle_beta   90.00
_cell.angle_gamma   90.00
#
_symmetry.space_group_name_H-M   'P 1'
#
loop_
_entity.id
_entity.type
_entity.pdbx_description
1 polymer ?
#
loop_
_entity_poly.entity_id
_entity_poly.type
_entity_poly.pdbx_seq_one_letter_code
_entity_poly.pdbx_strand_id
1 'polypeptide(L)'
;MAIEMTCPTCGSHDISKNGMTRRGKQNHKCRDCGRQFVEDPQWQPKAKDTFGLVNLLLLEKIPLAGIARAAQVSNSWLQKYVNATYAHVPRTASVIAKAKGKLTVQMDELWSFVDNKGHKQWVWLAMDTDTREIIACHIGDRSRASALALWQSLPPVYRQCTQVYTDYWEAYETVIPSKRHRAVGKESGLTSYIERFNNTLRQRVARLVRKTLPFSLAKPAVGLEARESHRGDLDVHS
;
A
#
# COMPACT_ATOMS: atom_id res chain seq x y z
N MET A 1 7.70 31.71 40.48
CA MET A 1 8.37 32.07 39.22
C MET A 1 7.34 31.89 38.10
N ALA A 2 6.99 32.95 37.39
CA ALA A 2 6.12 32.81 36.21
C ALA A 2 6.92 32.06 35.14
N ILE A 3 6.45 30.94 34.68
CA ILE A 3 7.04 30.24 33.55
C ILE A 3 6.77 31.09 32.32
N GLU A 4 7.83 31.67 31.78
CA GLU A 4 7.74 32.52 30.59
C GLU A 4 7.40 31.62 29.40
N MET A 5 6.23 31.83 28.80
CA MET A 5 5.70 31.03 27.71
C MET A 5 6.45 31.32 26.41
N THR A 6 6.93 30.31 25.73
CA THR A 6 7.61 30.41 24.43
C THR A 6 6.86 29.63 23.34
N CYS A 7 6.94 30.12 22.11
CA CYS A 7 6.38 29.40 20.95
C CYS A 7 7.16 28.10 20.70
N PRO A 8 6.49 26.92 20.65
CA PRO A 8 7.15 25.63 20.45
C PRO A 8 7.73 25.44 19.05
N THR A 9 7.51 26.37 18.12
CA THR A 9 8.02 26.30 16.75
C THR A 9 9.18 27.23 16.48
N CYS A 10 9.12 28.49 16.93
CA CYS A 10 10.14 29.49 16.64
C CYS A 10 10.82 30.07 17.89
N GLY A 11 10.43 29.66 19.10
CA GLY A 11 10.98 30.15 20.35
C GLY A 11 10.56 31.57 20.75
N SER A 12 9.74 32.25 19.96
CA SER A 12 9.30 33.61 20.24
C SER A 12 8.48 33.71 21.52
N HIS A 13 8.59 34.84 22.21
CA HIS A 13 7.81 35.22 23.37
C HIS A 13 6.56 36.06 23.01
N ASP A 14 6.45 36.53 21.76
CA ASP A 14 5.27 37.31 21.32
C ASP A 14 4.06 36.42 21.07
N ILE A 15 3.35 36.16 22.14
CA ILE A 15 2.24 35.21 22.20
C ILE A 15 0.98 35.93 22.66
N SER A 16 -0.11 35.72 21.94
CA SER A 16 -1.44 36.22 22.28
C SER A 16 -2.41 35.07 22.62
N LYS A 17 -3.36 35.33 23.52
CA LYS A 17 -4.48 34.42 23.78
C LYS A 17 -5.38 34.35 22.54
N ASN A 18 -5.79 33.17 22.15
CA ASN A 18 -6.57 32.90 20.93
C ASN A 18 -7.77 31.99 21.23
N GLY A 19 -8.61 32.38 22.15
CA GLY A 19 -9.80 31.66 22.55
C GLY A 19 -9.53 30.37 23.31
N MET A 20 -10.59 29.58 23.49
CA MET A 20 -10.55 28.30 24.21
C MET A 20 -10.72 27.12 23.25
N THR A 21 -10.07 26.01 23.53
CA THR A 21 -10.30 24.74 22.81
C THR A 21 -11.65 24.16 23.24
N ARG A 22 -12.19 23.19 22.46
CA ARG A 22 -13.38 22.42 22.84
C ARG A 22 -13.26 21.71 24.19
N ARG A 23 -12.04 21.50 24.70
CA ARG A 23 -11.76 20.85 25.98
C ARG A 23 -11.51 21.86 27.13
N GLY A 24 -11.82 23.14 26.92
CA GLY A 24 -11.66 24.16 27.92
C GLY A 24 -10.22 24.59 28.21
N LYS A 25 -9.24 24.27 27.36
CA LYS A 25 -7.86 24.78 27.49
C LYS A 25 -7.69 26.10 26.73
N GLN A 26 -6.91 27.03 27.30
CA GLN A 26 -6.56 28.27 26.61
C GLN A 26 -5.71 27.96 25.38
N ASN A 27 -6.16 28.46 24.22
CA ASN A 27 -5.37 28.40 22.99
C ASN A 27 -4.56 29.71 22.87
N HIS A 28 -3.33 29.58 22.40
CA HIS A 28 -2.40 30.68 22.18
C HIS A 28 -2.01 30.75 20.70
N LYS A 29 -1.67 31.94 20.23
CA LYS A 29 -1.16 32.19 18.88
C LYS A 29 0.15 32.97 18.97
N CYS A 30 1.20 32.46 18.36
CA CYS A 30 2.44 33.20 18.14
C CYS A 30 2.22 34.24 17.05
N ARG A 31 2.62 35.49 17.30
CA ARG A 31 2.47 36.58 16.32
C ARG A 31 3.52 36.54 15.24
N ASP A 32 4.71 36.01 15.55
CA ASP A 32 5.83 35.93 14.60
C ASP A 32 5.64 34.84 13.55
N CYS A 33 5.29 33.59 13.95
CA CYS A 33 5.16 32.47 13.01
C CYS A 33 3.73 32.01 12.75
N GLY A 34 2.72 32.61 13.41
CA GLY A 34 1.31 32.28 13.28
C GLY A 34 0.89 30.95 13.92
N ARG A 35 1.81 30.21 14.56
CA ARG A 35 1.53 28.91 15.20
C ARG A 35 0.51 29.06 16.31
N GLN A 36 -0.53 28.24 16.28
CA GLN A 36 -1.47 28.07 17.39
C GLN A 36 -1.08 26.87 18.24
N PHE A 37 -1.15 26.99 19.56
CA PHE A 37 -0.80 25.95 20.50
C PHE A 37 -1.50 26.15 21.85
N VAL A 38 -1.52 25.10 22.65
CA VAL A 38 -1.99 25.13 24.03
C VAL A 38 -0.83 24.87 24.96
N GLU A 39 -0.86 25.46 26.13
CA GLU A 39 0.04 25.16 27.22
C GLU A 39 -0.18 23.70 27.64
N ASP A 40 0.88 22.94 27.79
CA ASP A 40 0.83 21.51 28.13
C ASP A 40 -0.14 20.71 27.23
N PRO A 41 0.18 20.51 25.94
CA PRO A 41 -0.67 19.73 25.05
C PRO A 41 -0.71 18.27 25.53
N GLN A 42 -1.91 17.74 25.72
CA GLN A 42 -2.08 16.30 26.01
C GLN A 42 -1.61 15.40 24.84
N TRP A 43 -1.46 15.99 23.65
CA TRP A 43 -0.90 15.29 22.50
C TRP A 43 0.62 15.41 22.54
N GLN A 44 1.26 14.24 22.63
CA GLN A 44 2.71 14.16 22.48
C GLN A 44 3.06 13.46 21.17
N PRO A 45 4.15 13.87 20.50
CA PRO A 45 4.67 13.11 19.36
C PRO A 45 4.89 11.66 19.76
N LYS A 46 4.54 10.72 18.88
CA LYS A 46 4.78 9.31 19.14
C LYS A 46 6.29 9.03 19.16
N ALA A 47 6.73 8.22 20.11
CA ALA A 47 8.11 7.79 20.21
C ALA A 47 8.54 7.03 18.94
N LYS A 48 9.83 7.07 18.60
CA LYS A 48 10.39 6.33 17.46
C LYS A 48 10.06 4.84 17.55
N ASP A 49 10.11 4.26 18.74
CA ASP A 49 9.79 2.86 18.99
C ASP A 49 8.34 2.50 18.63
N THR A 50 7.39 3.44 18.77
CA THR A 50 6.01 3.22 18.35
C THR A 50 5.90 2.98 16.84
N PHE A 51 6.65 3.71 16.03
CA PHE A 51 6.67 3.52 14.58
C PHE A 51 7.30 2.17 14.21
N GLY A 52 8.41 1.80 14.85
CA GLY A 52 9.06 0.51 14.68
C GLY A 52 8.11 -0.65 15.02
N LEU A 53 7.45 -0.58 16.18
CA LEU A 53 6.46 -1.56 16.60
C LEU A 53 5.29 -1.68 15.62
N VAL A 54 4.73 -0.56 15.16
CA VAL A 54 3.63 -0.56 14.18
C VAL A 54 4.07 -1.23 12.89
N ASN A 55 5.27 -0.93 12.38
CA ASN A 55 5.77 -1.53 11.15
C ASN A 55 5.94 -3.05 11.27
N LEU A 56 6.47 -3.53 12.39
CA LEU A 56 6.57 -4.97 12.66
C LEU A 56 5.19 -5.64 12.71
N LEU A 57 4.24 -5.04 13.43
CA LEU A 57 2.89 -5.59 13.58
C LEU A 57 2.08 -5.57 12.27
N LEU A 58 2.39 -4.66 11.33
CA LEU A 58 1.77 -4.65 10.00
C LEU A 58 2.16 -5.88 9.16
N LEU A 59 3.31 -6.49 9.44
CA LEU A 59 3.79 -7.71 8.78
C LEU A 59 3.19 -8.99 9.39
N GLU A 60 2.52 -8.87 10.53
CA GLU A 60 1.97 -10.01 11.28
C GLU A 60 0.45 -9.99 11.22
N LYS A 61 -0.24 -10.78 10.60
CA LYS A 61 -1.69 -11.00 10.44
C LYS A 61 -2.62 -10.34 11.50
N ILE A 62 -2.23 -9.18 12.04
CA ILE A 62 -2.97 -8.44 13.07
C ILE A 62 -3.81 -7.36 12.38
N PRO A 63 -5.13 -7.30 12.64
CA PRO A 63 -5.97 -6.23 12.09
C PRO A 63 -5.57 -4.87 12.66
N LEU A 64 -5.76 -3.79 11.88
CA LEU A 64 -5.37 -2.43 12.29
C LEU A 64 -5.89 -2.03 13.67
N ALA A 65 -7.12 -2.42 14.01
CA ALA A 65 -7.65 -2.17 15.36
C ALA A 65 -6.86 -2.89 16.48
N GLY A 66 -6.31 -4.07 16.20
CA GLY A 66 -5.42 -4.79 17.10
C GLY A 66 -4.07 -4.09 17.24
N ILE A 67 -3.49 -3.64 16.12
CA ILE A 67 -2.26 -2.85 16.10
C ILE A 67 -2.44 -1.55 16.89
N ALA A 68 -3.56 -0.85 16.70
CA ALA A 68 -3.84 0.40 17.42
C ALA A 68 -3.85 0.18 18.94
N ARG A 69 -4.48 -0.91 19.40
CA ARG A 69 -4.48 -1.26 20.83
C ARG A 69 -3.09 -1.64 21.35
N ALA A 70 -2.36 -2.48 20.61
CA ALA A 70 -1.03 -2.93 21.01
C ALA A 70 -0.02 -1.80 21.07
N ALA A 71 -0.05 -0.89 20.08
CA ALA A 71 0.83 0.27 20.01
C ALA A 71 0.32 1.50 20.78
N GLN A 72 -0.82 1.38 21.50
CA GLN A 72 -1.46 2.46 22.26
C GLN A 72 -1.65 3.75 21.43
N VAL A 73 -2.12 3.59 20.18
CA VAL A 73 -2.41 4.70 19.28
C VAL A 73 -3.90 4.72 18.91
N SER A 74 -4.41 5.88 18.47
CA SER A 74 -5.78 5.94 17.95
C SER A 74 -5.88 5.28 16.58
N ASN A 75 -7.03 4.69 16.26
CA ASN A 75 -7.29 4.13 14.92
C ASN A 75 -7.10 5.21 13.81
N SER A 76 -7.53 6.44 14.06
CA SER A 76 -7.38 7.54 13.10
C SER A 76 -5.91 7.91 12.87
N TRP A 77 -5.08 7.89 13.90
CA TRP A 77 -3.65 8.12 13.77
C TRP A 77 -3.00 6.99 12.97
N LEU A 78 -3.29 5.73 13.34
CA LEU A 78 -2.74 4.57 12.65
C LEU A 78 -3.12 4.56 11.18
N GLN A 79 -4.39 4.83 10.86
CA GLN A 79 -4.84 4.88 9.47
C GLN A 79 -4.10 5.96 8.65
N LYS A 80 -3.92 7.16 9.23
CA LYS A 80 -3.14 8.23 8.59
C LYS A 80 -1.68 7.81 8.37
N TYR A 81 -1.07 7.18 9.36
CA TYR A 81 0.31 6.70 9.27
C TYR A 81 0.45 5.64 8.16
N VAL A 82 -0.40 4.63 8.15
CA VAL A 82 -0.42 3.57 7.13
C VAL A 82 -0.62 4.14 5.74
N ASN A 83 -1.58 5.06 5.57
CA ASN A 83 -1.83 5.71 4.28
C ASN A 83 -0.62 6.53 3.81
N ALA A 84 0.02 7.28 4.71
CA ALA A 84 1.22 8.05 4.39
C ALA A 84 2.39 7.13 4.00
N THR A 85 2.60 6.03 4.72
CA THR A 85 3.63 5.03 4.42
C THR A 85 3.41 4.41 3.04
N TYR A 86 2.18 3.99 2.73
CA TYR A 86 1.86 3.39 1.42
C TYR A 86 1.91 4.38 0.26
N ALA A 87 1.67 5.66 0.49
CA ALA A 87 1.81 6.69 -0.55
C ALA A 87 3.24 6.82 -1.08
N HIS A 88 4.24 6.43 -0.27
CA HIS A 88 5.66 6.45 -0.65
C HIS A 88 6.15 5.13 -1.26
N VAL A 89 5.33 4.07 -1.24
CA VAL A 89 5.71 2.80 -1.88
C VAL A 89 5.68 2.98 -3.40
N PRO A 90 6.78 2.68 -4.11
CA PRO A 90 6.79 2.72 -5.55
C PRO A 90 5.70 1.84 -6.15
N ARG A 91 4.98 2.33 -7.15
CA ARG A 91 3.94 1.55 -7.84
C ARG A 91 4.49 0.45 -8.73
N THR A 92 5.73 0.59 -9.14
CA THR A 92 6.48 -0.41 -9.92
C THR A 92 7.47 -1.11 -9.01
N ALA A 93 7.53 -2.43 -9.10
CA ALA A 93 8.54 -3.19 -8.40
C ALA A 93 9.94 -2.74 -8.86
N SER A 94 10.79 -2.41 -7.89
CA SER A 94 12.22 -2.18 -8.16
C SER A 94 12.87 -3.54 -8.35
N VAL A 95 13.11 -3.92 -9.60
CA VAL A 95 13.64 -5.24 -9.96
C VAL A 95 15.11 -5.12 -10.28
N ILE A 96 15.92 -6.05 -9.80
CA ILE A 96 17.34 -6.13 -10.16
C ILE A 96 17.45 -6.31 -11.67
N ALA A 97 18.23 -5.45 -12.31
CA ALA A 97 18.45 -5.52 -13.75
C ALA A 97 19.08 -6.88 -14.12
N LYS A 98 18.45 -7.62 -15.02
CA LYS A 98 18.95 -8.88 -15.51
C LYS A 98 19.45 -8.78 -16.95
N ALA A 99 20.49 -9.54 -17.27
CA ALA A 99 20.95 -9.72 -18.63
C ALA A 99 19.91 -10.49 -19.46
N LYS A 100 19.91 -10.30 -20.77
CA LYS A 100 19.12 -11.13 -21.69
C LYS A 100 19.57 -12.59 -21.57
N GLY A 101 18.62 -13.48 -21.38
CA GLY A 101 18.89 -14.90 -21.22
C GLY A 101 17.60 -15.70 -21.11
N LYS A 102 17.70 -16.95 -20.74
CA LYS A 102 16.53 -17.79 -20.50
C LYS A 102 15.96 -17.44 -19.12
N LEU A 103 14.99 -16.55 -19.08
CA LEU A 103 14.29 -16.16 -17.85
C LEU A 103 13.02 -17.00 -17.70
N THR A 104 12.65 -17.30 -16.47
CA THR A 104 11.43 -18.04 -16.15
C THR A 104 10.59 -17.25 -15.15
N VAL A 105 9.31 -17.09 -15.45
CA VAL A 105 8.36 -16.35 -14.64
C VAL A 105 7.16 -17.21 -14.31
N GLN A 106 6.70 -17.16 -13.09
CA GLN A 106 5.41 -17.69 -12.67
C GLN A 106 4.43 -16.54 -12.46
N MET A 107 3.19 -16.69 -12.91
CA MET A 107 2.11 -15.74 -12.67
C MET A 107 0.92 -16.46 -12.05
N ASP A 108 0.29 -15.79 -11.09
CA ASP A 108 -0.93 -16.26 -10.43
C ASP A 108 -1.69 -15.07 -9.85
N GLU A 109 -2.96 -15.27 -9.55
CA GLU A 109 -3.77 -14.26 -8.89
C GLU A 109 -4.36 -14.76 -7.59
N LEU A 110 -4.46 -13.86 -6.62
CA LEU A 110 -5.22 -14.06 -5.41
C LEU A 110 -6.29 -12.99 -5.26
N TRP A 111 -7.42 -13.34 -4.66
CA TRP A 111 -8.47 -12.38 -4.44
C TRP A 111 -8.71 -12.07 -2.96
N SER A 112 -9.12 -10.86 -2.70
CA SER A 112 -9.69 -10.38 -1.46
C SER A 112 -10.97 -9.61 -1.79
N PHE A 113 -11.52 -8.88 -0.84
CA PHE A 113 -12.70 -8.06 -1.07
C PHE A 113 -12.64 -6.77 -0.24
N VAL A 114 -13.42 -5.79 -0.68
CA VAL A 114 -13.55 -4.48 -0.04
C VAL A 114 -14.98 -4.33 0.42
N ASP A 115 -15.18 -3.94 1.67
CA ASP A 115 -16.47 -3.79 2.34
C ASP A 115 -17.24 -5.11 2.47
N ASN A 116 -17.59 -5.76 1.39
CA ASN A 116 -18.34 -7.01 1.36
C ASN A 116 -17.81 -7.98 0.29
N LYS A 117 -18.17 -9.26 0.38
CA LYS A 117 -17.69 -10.32 -0.52
C LYS A 117 -18.10 -10.13 -1.99
N GLY A 118 -19.05 -9.26 -2.28
CA GLY A 118 -19.45 -8.92 -3.65
C GLY A 118 -18.43 -8.03 -4.35
N HIS A 119 -17.70 -7.20 -3.58
CA HIS A 119 -16.67 -6.32 -4.12
C HIS A 119 -15.30 -7.00 -4.11
N LYS A 120 -15.12 -7.99 -4.97
CA LYS A 120 -13.85 -8.72 -5.11
C LYS A 120 -12.79 -7.84 -5.75
N GLN A 121 -11.59 -7.88 -5.18
CA GLN A 121 -10.38 -7.29 -5.73
C GLN A 121 -9.35 -8.40 -5.95
N TRP A 122 -8.74 -8.43 -7.10
CA TRP A 122 -7.77 -9.43 -7.47
C TRP A 122 -6.38 -8.81 -7.47
N VAL A 123 -5.45 -9.49 -6.81
CA VAL A 123 -4.02 -9.13 -6.81
C VAL A 123 -3.33 -10.09 -7.74
N TRP A 124 -2.86 -9.58 -8.85
CA TRP A 124 -2.14 -10.29 -9.88
C TRP A 124 -0.66 -10.13 -9.62
N LEU A 125 0.08 -11.21 -9.62
CA LEU A 125 1.50 -11.23 -9.31
C LEU A 125 2.29 -11.96 -10.38
N ALA A 126 3.50 -11.46 -10.66
CA ALA A 126 4.49 -12.15 -11.45
C ALA A 126 5.79 -12.28 -10.64
N MET A 127 6.35 -13.47 -10.60
CA MET A 127 7.55 -13.84 -9.85
C MET A 127 8.61 -14.41 -10.76
N ASP A 128 9.83 -13.91 -10.62
CA ASP A 128 11.02 -14.58 -11.19
C ASP A 128 11.29 -15.87 -10.42
N THR A 129 11.38 -17.01 -11.12
CA THR A 129 11.54 -18.32 -10.48
C THR A 129 12.90 -18.54 -9.87
N ASP A 130 13.94 -17.88 -10.39
CA ASP A 130 15.32 -18.07 -9.94
C ASP A 130 15.59 -17.27 -8.67
N THR A 131 15.19 -15.99 -8.66
CA THR A 131 15.41 -15.11 -7.51
C THR A 131 14.29 -15.12 -6.49
N ARG A 132 13.09 -15.61 -6.86
CA ARG A 132 11.86 -15.54 -6.04
C ARG A 132 11.37 -14.10 -5.82
N GLU A 133 11.86 -13.18 -6.60
CA GLU A 133 11.48 -11.78 -6.54
C GLU A 133 10.14 -11.54 -7.25
N ILE A 134 9.27 -10.73 -6.64
CA ILE A 134 8.07 -10.24 -7.32
C ILE A 134 8.48 -9.13 -8.27
N ILE A 135 8.36 -9.41 -9.55
CA ILE A 135 8.81 -8.52 -10.63
C ILE A 135 7.71 -7.64 -11.20
N ALA A 136 6.46 -7.97 -10.93
CA ALA A 136 5.31 -7.16 -11.29
C ALA A 136 4.10 -7.48 -10.40
N CYS A 137 3.25 -6.47 -10.21
CA CYS A 137 2.00 -6.58 -9.47
C CYS A 137 0.95 -5.69 -10.14
N HIS A 138 -0.28 -6.18 -10.22
CA HIS A 138 -1.44 -5.39 -10.62
C HIS A 138 -2.62 -5.69 -9.69
N ILE A 139 -3.43 -4.67 -9.40
CA ILE A 139 -4.66 -4.82 -8.60
C ILE A 139 -5.84 -4.38 -9.46
N GLY A 140 -6.82 -5.25 -9.61
CA GLY A 140 -7.99 -4.99 -10.44
C GLY A 140 -9.05 -6.08 -10.31
N ASP A 141 -9.82 -6.27 -11.34
CA ASP A 141 -10.77 -7.37 -11.48
C ASP A 141 -10.13 -8.65 -12.02
N ARG A 142 -10.92 -9.70 -12.26
CA ARG A 142 -10.43 -10.94 -12.89
C ARG A 142 -10.68 -10.94 -14.39
N SER A 143 -10.27 -9.89 -15.07
CA SER A 143 -10.50 -9.73 -16.50
C SER A 143 -9.23 -9.85 -17.33
N ARG A 144 -9.40 -9.96 -18.66
CA ARG A 144 -8.32 -9.87 -19.63
C ARG A 144 -7.56 -8.54 -19.52
N ALA A 145 -8.26 -7.44 -19.20
CA ALA A 145 -7.63 -6.13 -19.04
C ALA A 145 -6.62 -6.12 -17.87
N SER A 146 -6.96 -6.73 -16.75
CA SER A 146 -6.07 -6.88 -15.60
C SER A 146 -4.87 -7.79 -15.91
N ALA A 147 -5.07 -8.89 -16.63
CA ALA A 147 -3.97 -9.74 -17.10
C ALA A 147 -3.03 -8.97 -18.04
N LEU A 148 -3.58 -8.15 -18.94
CA LEU A 148 -2.78 -7.30 -19.85
C LEU A 148 -2.00 -6.25 -19.06
N ALA A 149 -2.62 -5.61 -18.07
CA ALA A 149 -1.95 -4.63 -17.22
C ALA A 149 -0.78 -5.27 -16.44
N LEU A 150 -0.96 -6.48 -15.89
CA LEU A 150 0.15 -7.22 -15.28
C LEU A 150 1.27 -7.48 -16.30
N TRP A 151 0.93 -8.01 -17.48
CA TRP A 151 1.92 -8.28 -18.54
C TRP A 151 2.70 -7.04 -18.96
N GLN A 152 2.01 -5.91 -19.11
CA GLN A 152 2.61 -4.63 -19.46
C GLN A 152 3.50 -4.04 -18.37
N SER A 153 3.19 -4.32 -17.10
CA SER A 153 3.98 -3.85 -15.95
C SER A 153 5.30 -4.63 -15.75
N LEU A 154 5.50 -5.75 -16.45
CA LEU A 154 6.78 -6.45 -16.44
C LEU A 154 7.91 -5.60 -17.01
N PRO A 155 9.11 -5.66 -16.42
CA PRO A 155 10.29 -5.05 -17.05
C PRO A 155 10.50 -5.57 -18.48
N PRO A 156 11.00 -4.74 -19.41
CA PRO A 156 11.11 -5.10 -20.83
C PRO A 156 11.88 -6.39 -21.10
N VAL A 157 12.94 -6.68 -20.33
CA VAL A 157 13.75 -7.88 -20.48
C VAL A 157 12.91 -9.16 -20.27
N TYR A 158 12.00 -9.14 -19.28
CA TYR A 158 11.12 -10.29 -19.05
C TYR A 158 10.11 -10.46 -20.17
N ARG A 159 9.50 -9.39 -20.67
CA ARG A 159 8.59 -9.47 -21.83
C ARG A 159 9.25 -9.99 -23.09
N GLN A 160 10.56 -9.81 -23.25
CA GLN A 160 11.31 -10.21 -24.44
C GLN A 160 11.92 -11.61 -24.35
N CYS A 161 12.33 -12.06 -23.16
CA CYS A 161 13.21 -13.22 -23.00
C CYS A 161 12.63 -14.31 -22.10
N THR A 162 11.43 -14.16 -21.55
CA THR A 162 10.93 -15.11 -20.52
C THR A 162 10.10 -16.25 -21.09
N GLN A 163 10.13 -17.39 -20.40
CA GLN A 163 9.10 -18.43 -20.43
C GLN A 163 8.16 -18.17 -19.22
N VAL A 164 6.87 -18.09 -19.47
CA VAL A 164 5.86 -17.79 -18.44
C VAL A 164 5.02 -19.03 -18.16
N TYR A 165 4.92 -19.39 -16.89
CA TYR A 165 4.06 -20.45 -16.39
C TYR A 165 2.87 -19.85 -15.64
N THR A 166 1.66 -20.28 -16.01
CA THR A 166 0.39 -19.89 -15.34
C THR A 166 -0.48 -21.13 -15.16
N ASP A 167 -1.58 -20.98 -14.44
CA ASP A 167 -2.68 -21.94 -14.53
C ASP A 167 -3.43 -21.83 -15.89
N TYR A 168 -4.51 -22.62 -16.06
CA TYR A 168 -5.32 -22.66 -17.29
C TYR A 168 -6.32 -21.48 -17.40
N TRP A 169 -6.10 -20.37 -16.68
CA TRP A 169 -7.01 -19.23 -16.81
C TRP A 169 -6.89 -18.57 -18.19
N GLU A 170 -8.00 -18.53 -18.92
CA GLU A 170 -8.05 -18.08 -20.32
C GLU A 170 -7.52 -16.67 -20.58
N ALA A 171 -7.62 -15.77 -19.56
CA ALA A 171 -7.10 -14.42 -19.69
C ALA A 171 -5.59 -14.37 -19.98
N TYR A 172 -4.82 -15.32 -19.45
CA TYR A 172 -3.40 -15.42 -19.73
C TYR A 172 -3.10 -15.83 -21.17
N GLU A 173 -3.87 -16.79 -21.71
CA GLU A 173 -3.70 -17.27 -23.09
C GLU A 173 -3.90 -16.17 -24.13
N THR A 174 -4.83 -15.25 -23.85
CA THR A 174 -5.15 -14.16 -24.77
C THR A 174 -4.19 -12.99 -24.69
N VAL A 175 -3.33 -12.92 -23.67
CA VAL A 175 -2.45 -11.79 -23.40
C VAL A 175 -0.99 -12.13 -23.58
N ILE A 176 -0.55 -13.31 -23.14
CA ILE A 176 0.86 -13.71 -23.19
C ILE A 176 1.12 -14.35 -24.56
N PRO A 177 2.19 -13.94 -25.29
CA PRO A 177 2.52 -14.55 -26.57
C PRO A 177 2.67 -16.07 -26.45
N SER A 178 1.98 -16.85 -27.30
CA SER A 178 1.89 -18.31 -27.23
C SER A 178 3.26 -19.04 -27.23
N LYS A 179 4.26 -18.46 -27.89
CA LYS A 179 5.65 -18.99 -27.88
C LYS A 179 6.32 -18.93 -26.52
N ARG A 180 5.80 -18.11 -25.62
CA ARG A 180 6.35 -17.86 -24.27
C ARG A 180 5.48 -18.38 -23.15
N HIS A 181 4.22 -18.64 -23.42
CA HIS A 181 3.23 -19.09 -22.46
C HIS A 181 3.21 -20.61 -22.35
N ARG A 182 3.11 -21.08 -21.12
CA ARG A 182 2.87 -22.48 -20.78
C ARG A 182 1.81 -22.52 -19.66
N ALA A 183 0.59 -22.81 -20.04
CA ALA A 183 -0.45 -23.16 -19.09
C ALA A 183 -0.16 -24.55 -18.53
N VAL A 184 -0.15 -24.70 -17.21
CA VAL A 184 0.23 -25.92 -16.51
C VAL A 184 -0.73 -26.24 -15.38
N GLY A 185 -0.95 -27.52 -15.13
CA GLY A 185 -1.69 -27.97 -13.97
C GLY A 185 -0.86 -27.93 -12.69
N LYS A 186 -1.52 -28.00 -11.55
CA LYS A 186 -0.86 -27.96 -10.23
C LYS A 186 0.08 -29.13 -10.00
N GLU A 187 -0.21 -30.27 -10.64
CA GLU A 187 0.61 -31.50 -10.59
C GLU A 187 2.01 -31.29 -11.16
N SER A 188 2.19 -30.32 -12.06
CA SER A 188 3.48 -30.02 -12.66
C SER A 188 4.49 -29.39 -11.69
N GLY A 189 4.00 -28.75 -10.62
CA GLY A 189 4.80 -27.97 -9.68
C GLY A 189 5.40 -26.68 -10.26
N LEU A 190 5.15 -26.37 -11.54
CA LEU A 190 5.77 -25.25 -12.25
C LEU A 190 5.18 -23.88 -11.87
N THR A 191 4.10 -23.85 -11.06
CA THR A 191 3.53 -22.64 -10.44
C THR A 191 3.68 -22.66 -8.91
N SER A 192 4.36 -23.64 -8.34
CA SER A 192 4.41 -23.88 -6.90
C SER A 192 4.99 -22.71 -6.07
N TYR A 193 5.92 -21.95 -6.63
CA TYR A 193 6.56 -20.85 -5.89
C TYR A 193 5.63 -19.68 -5.70
N ILE A 194 4.94 -19.26 -6.75
CA ILE A 194 3.99 -18.15 -6.64
C ILE A 194 2.76 -18.56 -5.82
N GLU A 195 2.30 -19.80 -5.93
CA GLU A 195 1.22 -20.32 -5.08
C GLU A 195 1.61 -20.31 -3.59
N ARG A 196 2.85 -20.73 -3.28
CA ARG A 196 3.39 -20.68 -1.91
C ARG A 196 3.49 -19.22 -1.41
N PHE A 197 3.92 -18.31 -2.27
CA PHE A 197 3.98 -16.89 -1.94
C PHE A 197 2.57 -16.32 -1.69
N ASN A 198 1.59 -16.65 -2.52
CA ASN A 198 0.20 -16.28 -2.32
C ASN A 198 -0.37 -16.82 -0.99
N ASN A 199 -0.01 -18.03 -0.59
CA ASN A 199 -0.37 -18.58 0.70
C ASN A 199 0.30 -17.81 1.85
N THR A 200 1.57 -17.44 1.70
CA THR A 200 2.29 -16.59 2.67
C THR A 200 1.62 -15.23 2.82
N LEU A 201 1.27 -14.58 1.72
CA LEU A 201 0.53 -13.31 1.75
C LEU A 201 -0.80 -13.45 2.52
N ARG A 202 -1.55 -14.53 2.27
CA ARG A 202 -2.80 -14.79 3.03
C ARG A 202 -2.56 -15.04 4.51
N GLN A 203 -1.41 -15.58 4.89
CA GLN A 203 -1.05 -15.80 6.29
C GLN A 203 -0.58 -14.52 6.99
N ARG A 204 0.17 -13.68 6.29
CA ARG A 204 0.81 -12.50 6.86
C ARG A 204 -0.02 -11.22 6.75
N VAL A 205 -0.80 -11.07 5.70
CA VAL A 205 -1.57 -9.86 5.44
C VAL A 205 -3.03 -10.07 5.83
N ALA A 206 -3.45 -9.48 6.95
CA ALA A 206 -4.80 -9.65 7.51
C ALA A 206 -5.93 -9.38 6.50
N ARG A 207 -5.74 -8.42 5.59
CA ARG A 207 -6.74 -8.06 4.57
C ARG A 207 -6.91 -9.10 3.46
N LEU A 208 -5.94 -9.97 3.26
CA LEU A 208 -6.00 -11.04 2.23
C LEU A 208 -6.60 -12.34 2.77
N VAL A 209 -7.04 -12.36 4.03
CA VAL A 209 -7.65 -13.52 4.65
C VAL A 209 -9.13 -13.62 4.32
N ARG A 210 -9.54 -14.75 3.72
CA ARG A 210 -10.91 -14.97 3.22
C ARG A 210 -11.97 -15.26 4.28
N LYS A 211 -11.57 -15.69 5.49
CA LYS A 211 -12.48 -16.29 6.51
C LYS A 211 -12.47 -15.62 7.87
N THR A 212 -11.80 -14.51 8.08
CA THR A 212 -11.75 -13.83 9.38
C THR A 212 -12.51 -12.51 9.36
N LEU A 213 -13.02 -12.14 10.52
CA LEU A 213 -13.80 -10.93 10.82
C LEU A 213 -12.98 -9.61 10.99
N PRO A 214 -11.76 -9.42 10.52
CA PRO A 214 -11.12 -8.14 10.67
C PRO A 214 -11.57 -7.17 9.56
N PHE A 215 -12.87 -6.86 9.56
CA PHE A 215 -13.36 -5.75 8.76
C PHE A 215 -12.97 -4.45 9.43
N SER A 216 -11.98 -3.79 8.91
CA SER A 216 -11.88 -2.37 9.08
C SER A 216 -12.97 -1.74 8.20
N LEU A 217 -13.91 -1.05 8.81
CA LEU A 217 -14.88 -0.16 8.14
C LEU A 217 -14.21 1.04 7.49
N ALA A 218 -12.89 1.17 7.58
CA ALA A 218 -12.13 2.16 6.86
C ALA A 218 -12.06 1.76 5.39
N LYS A 219 -12.54 2.62 4.50
CA LYS A 219 -12.29 2.55 3.06
C LYS A 219 -10.81 2.22 2.85
N PRO A 220 -10.47 1.24 2.02
CA PRO A 220 -9.08 0.93 1.77
C PRO A 220 -8.38 2.15 1.20
N ALA A 221 -7.16 2.39 1.64
CA ALA A 221 -6.22 3.25 0.93
C ALA A 221 -5.77 2.64 -0.41
N VAL A 222 -6.56 1.75 -0.96
CA VAL A 222 -6.47 1.22 -2.32
C VAL A 222 -7.37 2.08 -3.21
N GLY A 223 -7.28 3.39 -3.06
CA GLY A 223 -7.60 4.35 -4.09
C GLY A 223 -6.37 4.55 -4.95
N LEU A 224 -5.90 3.50 -5.57
CA LEU A 224 -5.01 3.54 -6.72
C LEU A 224 -5.85 3.62 -7.99
N GLU A 225 -6.92 4.41 -7.96
CA GLU A 225 -7.49 4.93 -9.18
C GLU A 225 -6.54 5.98 -9.72
N ALA A 226 -6.07 5.72 -10.94
CA ALA A 226 -5.46 6.74 -11.76
C ALA A 226 -6.45 7.93 -11.79
N ARG A 227 -6.16 8.99 -11.06
CA ARG A 227 -6.66 10.29 -11.43
C ARG A 227 -5.95 10.64 -12.71
N GLU A 228 -6.57 10.31 -13.83
CA GLU A 228 -6.34 11.02 -15.05
C GLU A 228 -6.56 12.50 -14.73
N SER A 229 -5.47 13.24 -14.69
CA SER A 229 -5.50 14.68 -14.64
C SER A 229 -6.10 15.13 -15.96
N HIS A 230 -7.39 15.44 -15.98
CA HIS A 230 -7.93 16.42 -16.91
C HIS A 230 -7.25 17.75 -16.57
N ARG A 231 -6.10 17.99 -17.15
CA ARG A 231 -5.66 19.34 -17.42
C ARG A 231 -6.51 19.81 -18.59
N GLY A 232 -7.57 20.50 -18.27
CA GLY A 232 -8.26 21.33 -19.22
C GLY A 232 -7.30 22.38 -19.76
N ASP A 233 -7.17 22.40 -21.06
CA ASP A 233 -6.56 23.47 -21.82
C ASP A 233 -7.16 24.79 -21.40
N LEU A 234 -6.36 25.66 -20.82
CA LEU A 234 -6.66 27.07 -20.75
C LEU A 234 -6.09 27.71 -22.01
N ASP A 235 -6.96 27.87 -22.99
CA ASP A 235 -6.76 28.75 -24.12
C ASP A 235 -6.34 30.13 -23.64
N VAL A 236 -5.14 30.52 -24.03
CA VAL A 236 -4.70 31.91 -24.00
C VAL A 236 -4.99 32.48 -25.37
N HIS A 237 -6.05 33.25 -25.47
CA HIS A 237 -6.25 34.19 -26.55
C HIS A 237 -6.23 35.61 -25.98
N SER A 238 -5.33 36.40 -26.56
CA SER A 238 -5.14 37.86 -26.62
C SER A 238 -4.01 38.39 -25.78
#